data_e53ef1d215a81b0adc2704e19e4a9595
#
_entry.id   e53ef1d215a81b0adc2704e19e4a9595
#
_cell.length_a   1.000
_cell.length_b   1.000
_cell.length_c   1.000
_cell.angle_alpha   90.00
_cell.angle_beta   90.00
_cell.angle_gamma   90.00
#
_symmetry.space_group_name_H-M   'P 1'
#
loop_
_entity.id
_entity.type
_entity.pdbx_description
1 polymer ?
#
loop_
_entity_poly.entity_id
_entity_poly.type
_entity_poly.pdbx_seq_one_letter_code
_entity_poly.pdbx_strand_id
1 'polypeptide(L)'
;MIKSTYYQDLTKMNTFRMKVKAKCFIEYDSVADLVDIEFDELSRPILHIGGGSNLLFTEDFKGTVLHSKINFIEILDECQSIPEAPSQASLGPSPNPGVGKCLLHTNVTSSDSAEVLVSVGAGVIFDDFCDWAAKEGLWGVENLSYIPGEVGASAVQNIGAYGVEVKEVIKTVYCYDIVEEEFVSFSNEECEYGYRDSIFKSPEIKGRYIVTHVVFALSREPRPVLDYGHLKDAVMSACGECQSASEAPFQDLLPQETPAAEKTTKRITPEMIRKVIIKIRKEKLPEPSVMGSAGSFFKNPVISYEHFHKIEQAAKAEHGADFKVPHYELSDGAVKVPAAWMIEQCGWKGRRSGGAAVYEKQPLVIVNYTGEAYPEEIIGLERRIIASVKDKFGVELHPEVDHI
;
A
#
# COMPACT_ATOMS: atom_id res chain seq x y z
N MET A 1 22.72 -5.04 -11.95
CA MET A 1 24.09 -5.07 -11.31
C MET A 1 23.93 -5.19 -9.80
N ILE A 2 24.63 -6.11 -9.16
CA ILE A 2 24.60 -6.31 -7.70
C ILE A 2 25.55 -5.30 -7.05
N LYS A 3 25.05 -4.58 -6.05
CA LYS A 3 25.85 -3.65 -5.24
C LYS A 3 25.75 -4.03 -3.77
N SER A 4 26.87 -4.46 -3.19
CA SER A 4 26.97 -4.80 -1.77
C SER A 4 27.69 -3.69 -0.99
N THR A 5 27.14 -3.35 0.18
CA THR A 5 27.72 -2.35 1.09
C THR A 5 27.65 -2.88 2.52
N TYR A 6 28.77 -2.82 3.25
CA TYR A 6 28.82 -3.19 4.66
C TYR A 6 28.59 -1.98 5.57
N TYR A 7 27.91 -2.22 6.71
CA TYR A 7 27.55 -1.19 7.68
C TYR A 7 26.81 0.01 7.07
N GLN A 8 25.90 -0.32 6.10
CA GLN A 8 25.08 0.67 5.41
C GLN A 8 24.18 1.40 6.40
N ASP A 9 24.21 2.74 6.36
CA ASP A 9 23.26 3.60 7.05
C ASP A 9 21.87 3.46 6.41
N LEU A 10 20.90 3.01 7.20
CA LEU A 10 19.49 2.80 6.78
C LEU A 10 18.57 3.98 7.13
N THR A 11 19.08 5.10 7.65
CA THR A 11 18.26 6.26 8.05
C THR A 11 17.35 6.76 6.92
N LYS A 12 17.83 6.70 5.66
CA LYS A 12 17.05 7.07 4.46
C LYS A 12 16.27 5.91 3.85
N MET A 13 16.48 4.69 4.34
CA MET A 13 15.84 3.46 3.87
C MET A 13 14.69 3.04 4.80
N ASN A 14 14.30 3.87 5.74
CA ASN A 14 13.10 3.73 6.55
C ASN A 14 12.44 5.09 6.74
N THR A 15 11.12 5.12 6.62
CA THR A 15 10.36 6.38 6.66
C THR A 15 10.22 6.95 8.08
N PHE A 16 10.43 6.14 9.14
CA PHE A 16 10.59 6.63 10.52
C PHE A 16 11.88 7.40 10.73
N ARG A 17 12.86 7.25 9.81
CA ARG A 17 14.18 7.86 9.90
C ARG A 17 14.95 7.47 11.15
N MET A 18 14.76 6.20 11.59
CA MET A 18 15.57 5.64 12.65
C MET A 18 17.02 5.54 12.20
N LYS A 19 17.92 6.01 13.06
CA LYS A 19 19.37 6.01 12.82
C LYS A 19 19.94 4.63 13.13
N VAL A 20 19.85 3.72 12.18
CA VAL A 20 20.32 2.33 12.28
C VAL A 20 21.16 1.95 11.07
N LYS A 21 21.99 0.92 11.22
CA LYS A 21 22.83 0.36 10.16
C LYS A 21 22.48 -1.10 9.90
N ALA A 22 22.62 -1.54 8.65
CA ALA A 22 22.65 -2.96 8.33
C ALA A 22 24.09 -3.47 8.29
N LYS A 23 24.35 -4.67 8.79
CA LYS A 23 25.66 -5.32 8.66
C LYS A 23 26.07 -5.49 7.20
N CYS A 24 25.14 -5.93 6.36
CA CYS A 24 25.29 -6.01 4.91
C CYS A 24 24.01 -5.46 4.25
N PHE A 25 24.17 -4.74 3.15
CA PHE A 25 23.09 -4.21 2.34
C PHE A 25 23.37 -4.53 0.88
N ILE A 26 22.41 -5.13 0.19
CA ILE A 26 22.55 -5.55 -1.20
C ILE A 26 21.41 -4.93 -2.00
N GLU A 27 21.73 -4.17 -3.04
CA GLU A 27 20.82 -3.74 -4.09
C GLU A 27 21.05 -4.56 -5.35
N TYR A 28 19.98 -4.89 -6.06
CA TYR A 28 20.00 -5.61 -7.33
C TYR A 28 18.99 -5.00 -8.30
N ASP A 29 19.38 -4.88 -9.59
CA ASP A 29 18.62 -4.14 -10.61
C ASP A 29 17.75 -5.04 -11.48
N SER A 30 17.96 -6.35 -11.45
CA SER A 30 17.30 -7.31 -12.34
C SER A 30 17.03 -8.65 -11.64
N VAL A 31 16.16 -9.43 -12.25
CA VAL A 31 15.90 -10.83 -11.84
C VAL A 31 17.16 -11.69 -11.99
N ALA A 32 17.97 -11.45 -13.03
CA ALA A 32 19.24 -12.15 -13.22
C ALA A 32 20.22 -11.86 -12.09
N ASP A 33 20.34 -10.58 -11.67
CA ASP A 33 21.16 -10.21 -10.51
C ASP A 33 20.70 -10.92 -9.23
N LEU A 34 19.39 -11.11 -9.05
CA LEU A 34 18.84 -11.79 -7.88
C LEU A 34 19.28 -13.27 -7.83
N VAL A 35 19.28 -13.95 -8.96
CA VAL A 35 19.74 -15.35 -9.09
C VAL A 35 21.24 -15.48 -8.79
N ASP A 36 22.03 -14.48 -9.13
CA ASP A 36 23.48 -14.45 -8.88
C ASP A 36 23.84 -14.21 -7.40
N ILE A 37 22.85 -13.99 -6.51
CA ILE A 37 23.10 -13.83 -5.07
C ILE A 37 23.24 -15.20 -4.42
N GLU A 38 24.41 -15.48 -3.83
CA GLU A 38 24.68 -16.70 -3.06
C GLU A 38 24.03 -16.58 -1.66
N PHE A 39 22.74 -16.94 -1.54
CA PHE A 39 21.94 -16.75 -0.33
C PHE A 39 22.49 -17.49 0.90
N ASP A 40 23.17 -18.61 0.70
CA ASP A 40 23.79 -19.39 1.78
C ASP A 40 25.00 -18.70 2.41
N GLU A 41 25.67 -17.82 1.68
CA GLU A 41 26.82 -17.06 2.17
C GLU A 41 26.42 -15.77 2.88
N LEU A 42 25.14 -15.35 2.79
CA LEU A 42 24.68 -14.12 3.39
C LEU A 42 24.62 -14.19 4.92
N SER A 43 24.97 -13.09 5.56
CA SER A 43 24.76 -12.93 7.01
C SER A 43 23.27 -12.99 7.35
N ARG A 44 22.88 -13.92 8.20
CA ARG A 44 21.51 -14.07 8.71
C ARG A 44 21.25 -13.14 9.91
N PRO A 45 20.00 -12.67 10.15
CA PRO A 45 18.83 -12.90 9.31
C PRO A 45 18.87 -12.13 7.98
N ILE A 46 18.08 -12.57 6.99
CA ILE A 46 17.90 -11.85 5.73
C ILE A 46 16.57 -11.09 5.83
N LEU A 47 16.58 -9.82 5.44
CA LEU A 47 15.39 -8.95 5.38
C LEU A 47 15.30 -8.33 3.98
N HIS A 48 14.26 -8.63 3.25
CA HIS A 48 13.95 -7.92 2.01
C HIS A 48 13.06 -6.72 2.31
N ILE A 49 13.48 -5.53 1.90
CA ILE A 49 12.73 -4.28 2.10
C ILE A 49 12.36 -3.66 0.75
N GLY A 50 11.24 -2.95 0.72
CA GLY A 50 10.98 -1.93 -0.29
C GLY A 50 11.39 -0.55 0.24
N GLY A 51 10.59 0.49 0.01
CA GLY A 51 10.88 1.84 0.50
C GLY A 51 10.90 2.03 2.03
N GLY A 52 10.86 0.96 2.83
CA GLY A 52 10.92 0.99 4.29
C GLY A 52 9.78 1.77 4.96
N SER A 53 8.63 1.84 4.31
CA SER A 53 7.51 2.70 4.73
C SER A 53 6.61 2.09 5.80
N ASN A 54 6.82 0.81 6.13
CA ASN A 54 6.04 0.11 7.17
C ASN A 54 6.94 -0.59 8.19
N LEU A 55 8.17 -0.10 8.40
CA LEU A 55 9.16 -0.71 9.29
C LEU A 55 9.55 0.23 10.43
N LEU A 56 9.69 -0.31 11.62
CA LEU A 56 10.35 0.31 12.77
C LEU A 56 11.58 -0.50 13.12
N PHE A 57 12.75 -0.03 12.75
CA PHE A 57 14.01 -0.63 13.24
C PHE A 57 14.22 -0.29 14.71
N THR A 58 14.46 -1.33 15.52
CA THR A 58 14.64 -1.21 16.98
C THR A 58 16.11 -1.20 17.38
N GLU A 59 17.00 -1.71 16.54
CA GLU A 59 18.46 -1.69 16.70
C GLU A 59 19.14 -1.79 15.32
N ASP A 60 20.47 -1.75 15.30
CA ASP A 60 21.25 -2.05 14.10
C ASP A 60 20.94 -3.47 13.61
N PHE A 61 20.65 -3.61 12.33
CA PHE A 61 20.32 -4.91 11.74
C PHE A 61 21.57 -5.75 11.52
N LYS A 62 21.69 -6.85 12.25
CA LYS A 62 22.91 -7.68 12.33
C LYS A 62 23.07 -8.64 11.13
N GLY A 63 22.10 -8.67 10.22
CA GLY A 63 22.06 -9.53 9.04
C GLY A 63 22.23 -8.79 7.74
N THR A 64 21.67 -9.35 6.67
CA THR A 64 21.68 -8.80 5.32
C THR A 64 20.33 -8.21 4.97
N VAL A 65 20.31 -6.95 4.56
CA VAL A 65 19.14 -6.27 3.98
C VAL A 65 19.25 -6.34 2.46
N LEU A 66 18.20 -6.81 1.80
CA LEU A 66 18.06 -6.84 0.35
C LEU A 66 17.08 -5.76 -0.10
N HIS A 67 17.38 -5.08 -1.20
CA HIS A 67 16.54 -4.05 -1.79
C HIS A 67 16.46 -4.22 -3.32
N SER A 68 15.26 -4.39 -3.83
CA SER A 68 15.00 -4.52 -5.27
C SER A 68 15.03 -3.15 -5.95
N LYS A 69 15.74 -3.08 -7.07
CA LYS A 69 15.68 -1.96 -8.03
C LYS A 69 15.09 -2.42 -9.38
N ILE A 70 14.39 -3.56 -9.40
CA ILE A 70 13.68 -4.01 -10.61
C ILE A 70 12.60 -2.98 -10.94
N ASN A 71 12.84 -2.21 -12.00
CA ASN A 71 12.04 -1.02 -12.32
C ASN A 71 11.61 -1.05 -13.79
N PHE A 72 10.37 -1.51 -14.02
CA PHE A 72 9.70 -1.46 -15.31
C PHE A 72 8.19 -1.42 -15.11
N ILE A 73 7.46 -0.88 -16.10
CA ILE A 73 6.00 -0.93 -16.22
C ILE A 73 5.70 -1.29 -17.66
N GLU A 74 5.04 -2.41 -17.90
CA GLU A 74 4.78 -2.95 -19.23
C GLU A 74 3.33 -3.42 -19.34
N ILE A 75 2.63 -2.99 -20.39
CA ILE A 75 1.32 -3.54 -20.75
C ILE A 75 1.58 -4.89 -21.43
N LEU A 76 0.91 -5.93 -20.93
CA LEU A 76 0.98 -7.25 -21.54
C LEU A 76 -0.05 -7.31 -22.68
N ASP A 77 0.42 -7.63 -23.90
CA ASP A 77 -0.48 -7.86 -25.05
C ASP A 77 -1.30 -9.15 -24.82
N GLU A 78 -2.55 -9.16 -25.32
CA GLU A 78 -3.48 -10.30 -25.19
C GLU A 78 -2.90 -11.64 -25.73
N CYS A 79 -1.86 -11.59 -26.56
CA CYS A 79 -1.13 -12.75 -27.08
C CYS A 79 -0.01 -13.24 -26.17
N GLN A 80 0.33 -12.52 -25.11
CA GLN A 80 1.30 -12.96 -24.12
C GLN A 80 0.50 -13.62 -23.01
N SER A 81 0.38 -14.96 -23.06
CA SER A 81 -0.01 -15.75 -21.89
C SER A 81 0.81 -15.27 -20.71
N ILE A 82 0.16 -15.13 -19.53
CA ILE A 82 0.86 -14.84 -18.26
C ILE A 82 2.15 -15.67 -18.28
N PRO A 83 3.35 -15.05 -18.25
CA PRO A 83 4.58 -15.79 -18.38
C PRO A 83 4.64 -16.85 -17.28
N GLU A 84 4.82 -18.11 -17.65
CA GLU A 84 5.20 -19.12 -16.65
C GLU A 84 6.51 -18.68 -16.00
N ALA A 85 6.68 -18.95 -14.71
CA ALA A 85 7.92 -18.65 -14.00
C ALA A 85 9.12 -19.15 -14.84
N PRO A 86 10.16 -18.31 -15.10
CA PRO A 86 11.26 -18.70 -15.96
C PRO A 86 11.97 -19.92 -15.36
N SER A 87 12.02 -21.05 -16.09
CA SER A 87 12.82 -22.19 -15.69
C SER A 87 14.31 -21.87 -15.84
N GLN A 88 15.17 -22.41 -14.98
CA GLN A 88 16.63 -22.20 -15.00
C GLN A 88 17.28 -22.45 -16.36
N ALA A 89 16.64 -23.23 -17.24
CA ALA A 89 17.13 -23.55 -18.59
C ALA A 89 17.01 -22.41 -19.60
N SER A 90 16.31 -21.32 -19.32
CA SER A 90 16.03 -20.20 -20.25
C SER A 90 16.91 -18.96 -20.05
N LEU A 91 17.87 -19.00 -19.13
CA LEU A 91 18.77 -17.87 -18.82
C LEU A 91 19.95 -17.81 -19.82
N GLY A 92 19.67 -17.56 -21.11
CA GLY A 92 20.64 -17.03 -22.06
C GLY A 92 20.78 -15.52 -21.91
N PRO A 93 21.91 -14.89 -22.36
CA PRO A 93 22.14 -13.47 -22.19
C PRO A 93 21.22 -12.66 -23.10
N SER A 94 20.00 -12.37 -22.65
CA SER A 94 19.08 -11.42 -23.26
C SER A 94 18.83 -10.28 -22.28
N PRO A 95 18.94 -9.01 -22.71
CA PRO A 95 18.81 -7.84 -21.84
C PRO A 95 17.39 -7.59 -21.33
N ASN A 96 16.40 -8.42 -21.73
CA ASN A 96 15.02 -8.36 -21.20
C ASN A 96 14.52 -9.80 -20.96
N PRO A 97 14.33 -10.24 -19.70
CA PRO A 97 13.74 -11.53 -19.39
C PRO A 97 12.20 -11.44 -19.47
N GLY A 98 11.66 -11.37 -20.67
CA GLY A 98 10.21 -11.20 -20.87
C GLY A 98 9.65 -11.82 -22.15
N VAL A 99 10.44 -12.54 -22.95
CA VAL A 99 9.91 -13.13 -24.20
C VAL A 99 10.29 -14.61 -24.32
N GLY A 100 9.59 -15.45 -23.60
CA GLY A 100 9.47 -16.87 -23.93
C GLY A 100 8.37 -17.04 -24.99
N LYS A 101 8.73 -17.39 -26.23
CA LYS A 101 7.75 -17.72 -27.28
C LYS A 101 6.96 -18.97 -26.89
N CYS A 102 5.72 -18.78 -26.47
CA CYS A 102 4.76 -19.88 -26.39
C CYS A 102 4.02 -20.00 -27.74
N LEU A 103 4.22 -21.11 -28.43
CA LEU A 103 3.47 -21.50 -29.63
C LEU A 103 2.21 -22.28 -29.20
N LEU A 104 1.12 -21.59 -28.99
CA LEU A 104 -0.22 -22.16 -29.13
C LEU A 104 -1.14 -21.12 -29.75
N HIS A 105 -1.48 -21.37 -31.00
CA HIS A 105 -2.48 -20.60 -31.74
C HIS A 105 -3.87 -20.91 -31.20
N THR A 106 -4.50 -19.92 -30.57
CA THR A 106 -5.95 -19.80 -30.58
C THR A 106 -6.30 -18.38 -31.01
N ASN A 107 -6.86 -18.26 -32.21
CA ASN A 107 -7.39 -17.02 -32.74
C ASN A 107 -8.51 -16.51 -31.83
N VAL A 108 -8.25 -15.44 -31.10
CA VAL A 108 -9.31 -14.57 -30.57
C VAL A 108 -8.96 -13.15 -30.96
N THR A 109 -9.64 -12.70 -31.99
CA THR A 109 -9.67 -11.29 -32.40
C THR A 109 -10.68 -10.56 -31.53
N SER A 110 -10.23 -9.69 -30.62
CA SER A 110 -10.98 -8.47 -30.28
C SER A 110 -10.11 -7.52 -29.43
N SER A 111 -9.86 -6.35 -29.97
CA SER A 111 -9.25 -5.19 -29.32
C SER A 111 -10.21 -4.47 -28.33
N ASP A 112 -11.16 -5.19 -27.76
CA ASP A 112 -12.26 -4.65 -26.93
C ASP A 112 -12.29 -5.21 -25.51
N SER A 113 -11.20 -5.78 -24.97
CA SER A 113 -11.22 -6.15 -23.56
C SER A 113 -11.13 -4.89 -22.70
N ALA A 114 -12.12 -4.70 -21.83
CA ALA A 114 -12.14 -3.61 -20.84
C ALA A 114 -11.00 -3.74 -19.83
N GLU A 115 -10.42 -4.94 -19.68
CA GLU A 115 -9.33 -5.28 -18.78
C GLU A 115 -7.97 -5.17 -19.48
N VAL A 116 -7.00 -4.53 -18.83
CA VAL A 116 -5.62 -4.37 -19.29
C VAL A 116 -4.70 -4.99 -18.26
N LEU A 117 -3.90 -5.97 -18.68
CA LEU A 117 -2.88 -6.56 -17.82
C LEU A 117 -1.60 -5.72 -17.87
N VAL A 118 -1.09 -5.36 -16.70
CA VAL A 118 0.11 -4.54 -16.56
C VAL A 118 1.09 -5.25 -15.64
N SER A 119 2.28 -5.56 -16.16
CA SER A 119 3.39 -6.12 -15.37
C SER A 119 4.27 -5.01 -14.82
N VAL A 120 4.51 -5.02 -13.51
CA VAL A 120 5.22 -3.94 -12.81
C VAL A 120 6.31 -4.52 -11.90
N GLY A 121 7.54 -4.08 -12.09
CA GLY A 121 8.70 -4.48 -11.30
C GLY A 121 8.56 -4.15 -9.82
N ALA A 122 9.06 -5.01 -8.94
CA ALA A 122 8.89 -4.89 -7.48
C ALA A 122 9.52 -3.63 -6.88
N GLY A 123 10.56 -3.06 -7.51
CA GLY A 123 11.24 -1.84 -7.08
C GLY A 123 10.62 -0.55 -7.62
N VAL A 124 9.54 -0.61 -8.41
CA VAL A 124 8.80 0.59 -8.85
C VAL A 124 8.14 1.25 -7.64
N ILE A 125 8.30 2.56 -7.50
CA ILE A 125 7.56 3.33 -6.49
C ILE A 125 6.07 3.21 -6.78
N PHE A 126 5.28 2.77 -5.81
CA PHE A 126 3.85 2.47 -6.03
C PHE A 126 3.06 3.70 -6.48
N ASP A 127 3.40 4.89 -5.98
CA ASP A 127 2.75 6.14 -6.41
C ASP A 127 3.09 6.53 -7.86
N ASP A 128 4.30 6.19 -8.35
CA ASP A 128 4.67 6.39 -9.75
C ASP A 128 3.88 5.46 -10.67
N PHE A 129 3.61 4.23 -10.23
CA PHE A 129 2.70 3.31 -10.92
C PHE A 129 1.26 3.86 -10.97
N CYS A 130 0.74 4.38 -9.86
CA CYS A 130 -0.57 5.04 -9.84
C CYS A 130 -0.64 6.24 -10.79
N ASP A 131 0.44 7.04 -10.88
CA ASP A 131 0.54 8.19 -11.77
C ASP A 131 0.56 7.78 -13.24
N TRP A 132 1.35 6.75 -13.54
CA TRP A 132 1.40 6.17 -14.88
C TRP A 132 0.04 5.60 -15.30
N ALA A 133 -0.61 4.79 -14.46
CA ALA A 133 -1.92 4.21 -14.75
C ALA A 133 -2.99 5.29 -14.99
N ALA A 134 -2.99 6.36 -14.18
CA ALA A 134 -3.92 7.47 -14.35
C ALA A 134 -3.70 8.21 -15.68
N LYS A 135 -2.44 8.43 -16.10
CA LYS A 135 -2.10 9.07 -17.40
C LYS A 135 -2.49 8.20 -18.60
N GLU A 136 -2.42 6.87 -18.47
CA GLU A 136 -2.91 5.91 -19.47
C GLU A 136 -4.45 5.77 -19.45
N GLY A 137 -5.14 6.47 -18.54
CA GLY A 137 -6.60 6.39 -18.40
C GLY A 137 -7.08 5.06 -17.80
N LEU A 138 -6.21 4.34 -17.10
CA LEU A 138 -6.51 3.04 -16.49
C LEU A 138 -7.02 3.22 -15.05
N TRP A 139 -8.07 2.46 -14.73
CA TRP A 139 -8.78 2.49 -13.45
C TRP A 139 -8.38 1.30 -12.57
N GLY A 140 -8.40 1.52 -11.24
CA GLY A 140 -8.26 0.48 -10.24
C GLY A 140 -7.24 0.80 -9.16
N VAL A 141 -6.25 1.67 -9.40
CA VAL A 141 -5.22 2.05 -8.43
C VAL A 141 -5.24 3.53 -8.03
N GLU A 142 -6.09 4.34 -8.63
CA GLU A 142 -6.17 5.79 -8.38
C GLU A 142 -6.44 6.14 -6.91
N ASN A 143 -7.24 5.32 -6.19
CA ASN A 143 -7.52 5.49 -4.77
C ASN A 143 -6.32 5.19 -3.87
N LEU A 144 -5.34 4.45 -4.38
CA LEU A 144 -4.12 4.08 -3.65
C LEU A 144 -2.98 5.09 -3.84
N SER A 145 -3.27 6.21 -4.47
CA SER A 145 -2.31 7.28 -4.75
C SER A 145 -1.67 7.84 -3.48
N TYR A 146 -0.39 8.22 -3.62
CA TYR A 146 0.40 8.82 -2.55
C TYR A 146 0.58 7.91 -1.32
N ILE A 147 0.48 6.57 -1.48
CA ILE A 147 0.92 5.60 -0.49
C ILE A 147 2.42 5.41 -0.68
N PRO A 148 3.25 5.67 0.35
CA PRO A 148 4.70 5.46 0.23
C PRO A 148 5.01 3.97 0.19
N GLY A 149 6.07 3.60 -0.54
CA GLY A 149 6.53 2.23 -0.68
C GLY A 149 6.64 1.81 -2.14
N GLU A 150 6.94 0.55 -2.37
CA GLU A 150 7.21 -0.04 -3.67
C GLU A 150 6.20 -1.14 -4.00
N VAL A 151 6.08 -1.47 -5.29
CA VAL A 151 5.11 -2.42 -5.81
C VAL A 151 5.23 -3.80 -5.16
N GLY A 152 6.44 -4.35 -4.98
CA GLY A 152 6.62 -5.63 -4.30
C GLY A 152 6.08 -5.63 -2.88
N ALA A 153 6.41 -4.57 -2.11
CA ALA A 153 5.92 -4.39 -0.74
C ALA A 153 4.40 -4.19 -0.69
N SER A 154 3.81 -3.54 -1.70
CA SER A 154 2.36 -3.33 -1.79
C SER A 154 1.58 -4.65 -1.85
N ALA A 155 2.09 -5.62 -2.62
CA ALA A 155 1.52 -6.96 -2.72
C ALA A 155 1.66 -7.74 -1.41
N VAL A 156 2.82 -7.69 -0.76
CA VAL A 156 3.04 -8.36 0.54
C VAL A 156 2.10 -7.84 1.62
N GLN A 157 1.90 -6.50 1.69
CA GLN A 157 1.10 -5.86 2.73
C GLN A 157 -0.40 -5.81 2.44
N ASN A 158 -0.85 -6.12 1.23
CA ASN A 158 -2.20 -5.82 0.76
C ASN A 158 -2.57 -4.37 1.11
N ILE A 159 -1.80 -3.41 0.57
CA ILE A 159 -2.03 -1.99 0.87
C ILE A 159 -3.45 -1.58 0.47
N GLY A 160 -4.01 -0.61 1.19
CA GLY A 160 -5.36 -0.15 0.89
C GLY A 160 -5.64 1.23 1.48
N ALA A 161 -6.42 2.01 0.76
CA ALA A 161 -6.88 3.34 1.15
C ALA A 161 -8.19 3.69 0.42
N TYR A 162 -8.98 4.55 1.02
CA TYR A 162 -10.19 5.13 0.40
C TYR A 162 -11.15 4.10 -0.21
N GLY A 163 -11.33 2.96 0.50
CA GLY A 163 -12.29 1.93 0.12
C GLY A 163 -11.76 0.90 -0.88
N VAL A 164 -10.50 0.98 -1.31
CA VAL A 164 -9.85 0.06 -2.25
C VAL A 164 -8.68 -0.65 -1.57
N GLU A 165 -8.52 -1.94 -1.81
CA GLU A 165 -7.33 -2.73 -1.48
C GLU A 165 -6.62 -3.18 -2.76
N VAL A 166 -5.29 -3.23 -2.75
CA VAL A 166 -4.51 -3.57 -3.95
C VAL A 166 -4.80 -4.98 -4.47
N LYS A 167 -5.22 -5.90 -3.60
CA LYS A 167 -5.66 -7.25 -3.99
C LYS A 167 -6.77 -7.25 -5.02
N GLU A 168 -7.61 -6.20 -5.08
CA GLU A 168 -8.74 -6.11 -6.01
C GLU A 168 -8.28 -6.03 -7.47
N VAL A 169 -7.05 -5.62 -7.70
CA VAL A 169 -6.44 -5.48 -9.03
C VAL A 169 -5.21 -6.37 -9.24
N ILE A 170 -4.69 -7.06 -8.22
CA ILE A 170 -3.60 -8.02 -8.39
C ILE A 170 -4.13 -9.28 -9.09
N LYS A 171 -3.46 -9.68 -10.17
CA LYS A 171 -3.73 -10.92 -10.91
C LYS A 171 -2.77 -12.03 -10.49
N THR A 172 -1.46 -11.74 -10.48
CA THR A 172 -0.40 -12.70 -10.16
C THR A 172 0.77 -11.99 -9.51
N VAL A 173 1.37 -12.60 -8.51
CA VAL A 173 2.62 -12.16 -7.86
C VAL A 173 3.73 -13.14 -8.22
N TYR A 174 4.79 -12.63 -8.84
CA TYR A 174 5.96 -13.42 -9.20
C TYR A 174 7.05 -13.26 -8.16
N CYS A 175 7.60 -14.37 -7.73
CA CYS A 175 8.60 -14.42 -6.67
C CYS A 175 9.80 -15.28 -7.04
N TYR A 176 10.90 -15.06 -6.36
CA TYR A 176 12.03 -15.98 -6.27
C TYR A 176 12.02 -16.63 -4.89
N ASP A 177 11.99 -17.97 -4.85
CA ASP A 177 12.11 -18.75 -3.63
C ASP A 177 13.60 -18.92 -3.30
N ILE A 178 14.05 -18.30 -2.21
CA ILE A 178 15.47 -18.33 -1.81
C ILE A 178 15.90 -19.63 -1.13
N VAL A 179 14.97 -20.56 -0.90
CA VAL A 179 15.24 -21.88 -0.29
C VAL A 179 15.40 -22.94 -1.36
N GLU A 180 14.48 -22.96 -2.33
CA GLU A 180 14.53 -23.93 -3.45
C GLU A 180 15.29 -23.36 -4.66
N GLU A 181 15.69 -22.08 -4.62
CA GLU A 181 16.40 -21.35 -5.68
C GLU A 181 15.66 -21.40 -7.03
N GLU A 182 14.35 -21.24 -6.99
CA GLU A 182 13.49 -21.29 -8.18
C GLU A 182 12.52 -20.12 -8.25
N PHE A 183 12.03 -19.85 -9.47
CA PHE A 183 10.96 -18.89 -9.69
C PHE A 183 9.61 -19.54 -9.47
N VAL A 184 8.76 -18.85 -8.71
CA VAL A 184 7.40 -19.26 -8.43
C VAL A 184 6.44 -18.11 -8.69
N SER A 185 5.18 -18.43 -8.93
CA SER A 185 4.13 -17.41 -9.04
C SER A 185 2.94 -17.81 -8.18
N PHE A 186 2.27 -16.81 -7.65
CA PHE A 186 1.06 -16.94 -6.85
C PHE A 186 -0.07 -16.20 -7.54
N SER A 187 -1.16 -16.89 -7.83
CA SER A 187 -2.42 -16.23 -8.23
C SER A 187 -2.94 -15.37 -7.09
N ASN A 188 -3.90 -14.52 -7.38
CA ASN A 188 -4.58 -13.71 -6.34
C ASN A 188 -5.14 -14.57 -5.21
N GLU A 189 -5.75 -15.71 -5.54
CA GLU A 189 -6.33 -16.64 -4.58
C GLU A 189 -5.26 -17.29 -3.68
N GLU A 190 -4.13 -17.72 -4.28
CA GLU A 190 -3.02 -18.33 -3.54
C GLU A 190 -2.27 -17.33 -2.64
N CYS A 191 -2.42 -16.03 -2.89
CA CYS A 191 -1.89 -15.00 -2.00
C CYS A 191 -2.67 -14.89 -0.68
N GLU A 192 -3.83 -15.52 -0.52
CA GLU A 192 -4.66 -15.56 0.70
C GLU A 192 -4.86 -14.18 1.35
N TYR A 193 -5.15 -13.17 0.53
CA TYR A 193 -5.23 -11.80 0.98
C TYR A 193 -6.30 -11.55 2.04
N GLY A 194 -5.89 -11.06 3.19
CA GLY A 194 -6.73 -10.53 4.26
C GLY A 194 -6.56 -9.02 4.44
N TYR A 195 -7.25 -8.43 5.43
CA TYR A 195 -7.08 -7.02 5.80
C TYR A 195 -5.66 -6.75 6.31
N ARG A 196 -4.85 -6.06 5.52
CA ARG A 196 -3.41 -5.82 5.80
C ARG A 196 -2.64 -7.12 6.00
N ASP A 197 -3.00 -8.15 5.24
CA ASP A 197 -2.43 -9.47 5.38
C ASP A 197 -2.34 -10.20 4.04
N SER A 198 -1.39 -11.14 3.95
CA SER A 198 -1.18 -12.05 2.82
C SER A 198 -0.40 -13.27 3.29
N ILE A 199 -0.36 -14.33 2.47
CA ILE A 199 0.44 -15.52 2.74
C ILE A 199 1.92 -15.18 3.02
N PHE A 200 2.48 -14.15 2.36
CA PHE A 200 3.89 -13.74 2.52
C PHE A 200 4.23 -13.22 3.92
N LYS A 201 3.22 -12.95 4.75
CA LYS A 201 3.39 -12.52 6.16
C LYS A 201 3.26 -13.66 7.14
N SER A 202 2.83 -14.85 6.68
CA SER A 202 2.72 -16.01 7.54
C SER A 202 4.09 -16.40 8.12
N PRO A 203 4.17 -16.80 9.41
CA PRO A 203 5.45 -17.12 10.06
C PRO A 203 6.23 -18.23 9.35
N GLU A 204 5.52 -19.12 8.66
CA GLU A 204 6.08 -20.30 8.01
C GLU A 204 6.93 -19.96 6.77
N ILE A 205 6.54 -18.86 6.06
CA ILE A 205 7.18 -18.49 4.80
C ILE A 205 7.72 -17.06 4.79
N LYS A 206 7.56 -16.32 5.89
CA LYS A 206 8.05 -14.94 5.99
C LYS A 206 9.55 -14.88 5.68
N GLY A 207 9.92 -14.10 4.64
CA GLY A 207 11.29 -13.93 4.19
C GLY A 207 11.81 -15.01 3.26
N ARG A 208 10.99 -16.03 2.89
CA ARG A 208 11.35 -17.06 1.91
C ARG A 208 11.20 -16.57 0.47
N TYR A 209 10.12 -15.87 0.18
CA TYR A 209 9.79 -15.42 -1.17
C TYR A 209 10.15 -13.94 -1.36
N ILE A 210 10.93 -13.66 -2.40
CA ILE A 210 11.29 -12.31 -2.82
C ILE A 210 10.44 -11.96 -4.04
N VAL A 211 9.52 -11.00 -3.90
CA VAL A 211 8.70 -10.53 -5.02
C VAL A 211 9.59 -9.85 -6.06
N THR A 212 9.51 -10.31 -7.31
CA THR A 212 10.26 -9.77 -8.44
C THR A 212 9.41 -8.78 -9.26
N HIS A 213 8.16 -9.11 -9.51
CA HIS A 213 7.19 -8.25 -10.18
C HIS A 213 5.76 -8.69 -9.87
N VAL A 214 4.82 -7.82 -10.16
CA VAL A 214 3.39 -8.06 -9.95
C VAL A 214 2.63 -7.76 -11.23
N VAL A 215 1.70 -8.63 -11.62
CA VAL A 215 0.78 -8.38 -12.73
C VAL A 215 -0.54 -7.88 -12.17
N PHE A 216 -0.95 -6.71 -12.63
CA PHE A 216 -2.21 -6.05 -12.28
C PHE A 216 -3.21 -6.14 -13.42
N ALA A 217 -4.49 -6.30 -13.08
CA ALA A 217 -5.62 -6.23 -13.99
C ALA A 217 -6.33 -4.89 -13.79
N LEU A 218 -6.07 -3.93 -14.67
CA LEU A 218 -6.65 -2.59 -14.64
C LEU A 218 -7.78 -2.46 -15.67
N SER A 219 -8.65 -1.45 -15.54
CA SER A 219 -9.79 -1.26 -16.42
C SER A 219 -9.66 -0.01 -17.29
N ARG A 220 -10.00 -0.12 -18.57
CA ARG A 220 -10.24 1.04 -19.45
C ARG A 220 -11.61 1.68 -19.23
N GLU A 221 -12.56 0.91 -18.71
CA GLU A 221 -13.88 1.43 -18.39
C GLU A 221 -13.88 2.14 -17.04
N PRO A 222 -14.58 3.27 -16.91
CA PRO A 222 -14.69 3.98 -15.65
C PRO A 222 -15.28 3.12 -14.52
N ARG A 223 -14.52 2.98 -13.42
CA ARG A 223 -14.93 2.26 -12.21
C ARG A 223 -14.57 3.06 -10.94
N PRO A 224 -15.05 4.32 -10.79
CA PRO A 224 -14.67 5.15 -9.66
C PRO A 224 -15.26 4.61 -8.36
N VAL A 225 -14.42 4.40 -7.34
CA VAL A 225 -14.83 4.05 -5.97
C VAL A 225 -14.77 5.31 -5.12
N LEU A 226 -15.95 5.89 -4.79
CA LEU A 226 -16.06 7.19 -4.13
C LEU A 226 -16.78 7.15 -2.78
N ASP A 227 -17.28 6.01 -2.35
CA ASP A 227 -18.18 5.89 -1.18
C ASP A 227 -17.45 5.96 0.17
N TYR A 228 -16.14 6.15 0.17
CA TYR A 228 -15.35 6.23 1.40
C TYR A 228 -15.29 7.66 1.97
N GLY A 229 -15.92 7.86 3.12
CA GLY A 229 -15.90 9.16 3.84
C GLY A 229 -16.45 10.30 3.00
N HIS A 230 -15.69 11.40 2.89
CA HIS A 230 -16.06 12.59 2.11
C HIS A 230 -15.40 12.64 0.73
N LEU A 231 -14.88 11.52 0.22
CA LEU A 231 -14.16 11.49 -1.07
C LEU A 231 -15.07 11.92 -2.22
N LYS A 232 -16.32 11.44 -2.23
CA LYS A 232 -17.30 11.79 -3.26
C LYS A 232 -17.55 13.30 -3.35
N ASP A 233 -17.77 13.93 -2.21
CA ASP A 233 -18.04 15.38 -2.15
C ASP A 233 -16.81 16.17 -2.60
N ALA A 234 -15.61 15.74 -2.21
CA ALA A 234 -14.35 16.38 -2.60
C ALA A 234 -14.10 16.25 -4.13
N VAL A 235 -14.35 15.08 -4.72
CA VAL A 235 -14.22 14.87 -6.16
C VAL A 235 -15.25 15.67 -6.93
N MET A 236 -16.52 15.69 -6.48
CA MET A 236 -17.57 16.46 -7.12
C MET A 236 -17.31 17.97 -7.06
N SER A 237 -16.79 18.47 -5.94
CA SER A 237 -16.37 19.88 -5.81
C SER A 237 -15.25 20.21 -6.81
N ALA A 238 -14.22 19.35 -6.91
CA ALA A 238 -13.14 19.54 -7.88
C ALA A 238 -13.63 19.50 -9.33
N CYS A 239 -14.63 18.69 -9.66
CA CYS A 239 -15.31 18.70 -10.96
C CYS A 239 -16.02 20.03 -11.25
N GLY A 240 -16.67 20.62 -10.24
CA GLY A 240 -17.36 21.92 -10.36
C GLY A 240 -16.39 23.09 -10.57
N GLU A 241 -15.26 23.10 -9.89
CA GLU A 241 -14.21 24.13 -10.05
C GLU A 241 -13.55 24.10 -11.42
N CYS A 242 -13.40 22.91 -12.06
CA CYS A 242 -12.91 22.80 -13.43
C CYS A 242 -13.85 23.41 -14.48
N GLN A 243 -15.15 23.51 -14.18
CA GLN A 243 -16.12 24.15 -15.10
C GLN A 243 -16.02 25.66 -15.10
N SER A 244 -15.68 26.27 -13.96
CA SER A 244 -15.54 27.73 -13.84
C SER A 244 -14.28 28.30 -14.49
N ALA A 245 -13.26 27.46 -14.70
CA ALA A 245 -12.00 27.86 -15.33
C ALA A 245 -11.99 27.76 -16.88
N SER A 246 -13.02 27.17 -17.49
CA SER A 246 -13.08 26.91 -18.95
C SER A 246 -14.18 27.69 -19.67
N GLU A 247 -14.81 28.69 -19.05
CA GLU A 247 -15.77 29.55 -19.75
C GLU A 247 -15.07 30.60 -20.65
N ALA A 248 -14.66 30.13 -21.85
CA ALA A 248 -14.61 30.97 -23.03
C ALA A 248 -15.94 30.76 -23.81
N PRO A 249 -16.58 31.82 -24.35
CA PRO A 249 -17.93 31.72 -24.84
C PRO A 249 -17.98 31.04 -26.20
N PHE A 250 -18.65 29.90 -26.30
CA PHE A 250 -19.14 29.35 -27.56
C PHE A 250 -20.65 29.15 -27.46
N GLN A 251 -21.38 30.05 -28.12
CA GLN A 251 -22.78 29.92 -28.37
C GLN A 251 -23.05 28.84 -29.43
N ASP A 252 -24.24 28.22 -29.27
CA ASP A 252 -24.95 27.36 -30.21
C ASP A 252 -24.45 25.95 -30.45
N LEU A 253 -25.13 25.03 -29.73
CA LEU A 253 -25.77 23.84 -30.26
C LEU A 253 -26.59 23.16 -29.15
N LEU A 254 -27.91 23.02 -29.37
CA LEU A 254 -28.90 22.49 -28.43
C LEU A 254 -28.62 21.05 -28.01
N PRO A 255 -28.80 20.69 -26.72
CA PRO A 255 -28.55 19.34 -26.25
C PRO A 255 -29.79 18.48 -26.26
N GLN A 256 -29.63 17.22 -26.71
CA GLN A 256 -30.58 16.15 -26.35
C GLN A 256 -30.37 15.76 -24.90
N GLU A 257 -31.47 15.61 -24.17
CA GLU A 257 -31.51 15.31 -22.73
C GLU A 257 -30.96 13.91 -22.44
N THR A 258 -29.77 13.83 -21.85
CA THR A 258 -29.27 12.62 -21.17
C THR A 258 -29.43 12.81 -19.65
N PRO A 259 -29.76 11.76 -18.86
CA PRO A 259 -29.95 11.85 -17.43
C PRO A 259 -28.71 12.42 -16.71
N ALA A 260 -28.92 13.28 -15.70
CA ALA A 260 -27.85 14.01 -14.99
C ALA A 260 -26.73 13.11 -14.41
N ALA A 261 -27.05 11.87 -14.04
CA ALA A 261 -26.10 10.89 -13.52
C ALA A 261 -25.07 10.42 -14.56
N GLU A 262 -25.48 10.26 -15.83
CA GLU A 262 -24.58 9.84 -16.92
C GLU A 262 -23.61 10.93 -17.36
N LYS A 263 -24.02 12.21 -17.24
CA LYS A 263 -23.16 13.36 -17.56
C LYS A 263 -22.04 13.57 -16.55
N THR A 264 -22.27 13.22 -15.29
CA THR A 264 -21.30 13.43 -14.20
C THR A 264 -20.21 12.35 -14.25
N THR A 265 -20.56 11.09 -14.51
CA THR A 265 -19.60 9.97 -14.58
C THR A 265 -18.61 10.10 -15.74
N LYS A 266 -19.02 10.69 -16.86
CA LYS A 266 -18.15 10.93 -18.03
C LYS A 266 -17.06 12.00 -17.83
N ARG A 267 -17.12 12.77 -16.75
CA ARG A 267 -16.17 13.85 -16.43
C ARG A 267 -15.14 13.47 -15.36
N ILE A 268 -15.38 12.40 -14.60
CA ILE A 268 -14.44 11.91 -13.59
C ILE A 268 -13.38 11.08 -14.30
N THR A 269 -12.11 11.35 -14.00
CA THR A 269 -10.97 10.61 -14.53
C THR A 269 -10.10 10.09 -13.38
N PRO A 270 -9.29 9.03 -13.59
CA PRO A 270 -8.34 8.55 -12.59
C PRO A 270 -7.40 9.66 -12.09
N GLU A 271 -6.91 10.51 -13.00
CA GLU A 271 -6.06 11.65 -12.63
C GLU A 271 -6.75 12.64 -11.68
N MET A 272 -8.05 12.90 -11.88
CA MET A 272 -8.81 13.80 -11.03
C MET A 272 -8.95 13.22 -9.63
N ILE A 273 -9.33 11.95 -9.51
CA ILE A 273 -9.44 11.27 -8.21
C ILE A 273 -8.07 11.28 -7.53
N ARG A 274 -7.00 10.93 -8.25
CA ARG A 274 -5.65 10.97 -7.74
C ARG A 274 -5.28 12.36 -7.17
N LYS A 275 -5.54 13.45 -7.90
CA LYS A 275 -5.26 14.81 -7.43
C LYS A 275 -5.99 15.14 -6.12
N VAL A 276 -7.26 14.77 -6.02
CA VAL A 276 -8.08 14.97 -4.82
C VAL A 276 -7.52 14.17 -3.63
N ILE A 277 -7.20 12.90 -3.85
CA ILE A 277 -6.65 12.03 -2.81
C ILE A 277 -5.31 12.54 -2.31
N ILE A 278 -4.40 12.93 -3.20
CA ILE A 278 -3.10 13.50 -2.83
C ILE A 278 -3.29 14.75 -1.96
N LYS A 279 -4.23 15.64 -2.34
CA LYS A 279 -4.56 16.84 -1.54
C LYS A 279 -5.02 16.45 -0.13
N ILE A 280 -6.01 15.54 -0.02
CA ILE A 280 -6.53 15.07 1.27
C ILE A 280 -5.41 14.43 2.11
N ARG A 281 -4.55 13.62 1.51
CA ARG A 281 -3.45 12.94 2.22
C ARG A 281 -2.41 13.93 2.73
N LYS A 282 -2.00 14.90 1.92
CA LYS A 282 -1.06 15.97 2.32
C LYS A 282 -1.59 16.84 3.46
N GLU A 283 -2.90 17.05 3.52
CA GLU A 283 -3.52 17.78 4.61
C GLU A 283 -3.57 17.01 5.93
N LYS A 284 -3.73 15.66 5.85
CA LYS A 284 -3.97 14.80 7.01
C LYS A 284 -2.72 14.07 7.52
N LEU A 285 -1.76 13.77 6.67
CA LEU A 285 -0.59 12.95 7.01
C LEU A 285 0.69 13.80 7.08
N PRO A 286 1.63 13.43 7.94
CA PRO A 286 2.94 14.07 7.93
C PRO A 286 3.69 13.66 6.65
N GLU A 287 4.49 14.59 6.12
CA GLU A 287 5.44 14.27 5.05
C GLU A 287 6.64 13.53 5.67
N PRO A 288 6.92 12.27 5.29
CA PRO A 288 7.98 11.48 5.93
C PRO A 288 9.39 12.09 5.81
N SER A 289 9.64 12.88 4.76
CA SER A 289 10.89 13.61 4.58
C SER A 289 11.08 14.72 5.61
N VAL A 290 10.00 15.24 6.19
CA VAL A 290 10.00 16.30 7.20
C VAL A 290 9.85 15.72 8.59
N MET A 291 8.91 14.79 8.78
CA MET A 291 8.61 14.18 10.07
C MET A 291 8.48 12.66 9.89
N GLY A 292 9.44 11.91 10.39
CA GLY A 292 9.52 10.46 10.22
C GLY A 292 8.28 9.75 10.76
N SER A 293 7.71 8.83 9.98
CA SER A 293 6.58 7.99 10.37
C SER A 293 6.46 6.79 9.42
N ALA A 294 5.70 5.77 9.80
CA ALA A 294 5.35 4.64 8.94
C ALA A 294 3.85 4.61 8.59
N GLY A 295 3.25 5.78 8.39
CA GLY A 295 1.82 5.88 8.14
C GLY A 295 0.96 5.50 9.34
N SER A 296 -0.12 4.77 9.11
CA SER A 296 -0.98 4.25 10.19
C SER A 296 -0.20 3.23 11.03
N PHE A 297 -0.08 3.50 12.33
CA PHE A 297 0.71 2.64 13.21
C PHE A 297 -0.04 1.39 13.68
N PHE A 298 -1.37 1.48 13.80
CA PHE A 298 -2.23 0.40 14.27
C PHE A 298 -3.25 -0.01 13.22
N LYS A 299 -3.58 -1.31 13.20
CA LYS A 299 -4.72 -1.82 12.47
C LYS A 299 -6.02 -1.34 13.11
N ASN A 300 -7.07 -1.09 12.32
CA ASN A 300 -8.40 -0.88 12.87
C ASN A 300 -8.90 -2.19 13.47
N PRO A 301 -9.28 -2.23 14.77
CA PRO A 301 -9.75 -3.45 15.40
C PRO A 301 -11.10 -3.90 14.83
N VAL A 302 -11.26 -5.21 14.72
CA VAL A 302 -12.52 -5.88 14.41
C VAL A 302 -13.02 -6.53 15.69
N ILE A 303 -14.24 -6.19 16.11
CA ILE A 303 -14.86 -6.65 17.36
C ILE A 303 -16.25 -7.21 17.11
N SER A 304 -16.79 -7.97 18.05
CA SER A 304 -18.16 -8.43 17.95
C SER A 304 -19.16 -7.28 18.05
N TYR A 305 -20.35 -7.44 17.44
CA TYR A 305 -21.43 -6.46 17.53
C TYR A 305 -21.84 -6.19 19.00
N GLU A 306 -21.85 -7.22 19.84
CA GLU A 306 -22.16 -7.07 21.27
C GLU A 306 -21.14 -6.14 21.98
N HIS A 307 -19.84 -6.33 21.68
CA HIS A 307 -18.81 -5.48 22.26
C HIS A 307 -18.91 -4.04 21.75
N PHE A 308 -19.13 -3.87 20.44
CA PHE A 308 -19.36 -2.56 19.84
C PHE A 308 -20.54 -1.83 20.49
N HIS A 309 -21.65 -2.54 20.72
CA HIS A 309 -22.85 -1.95 21.36
C HIS A 309 -22.56 -1.44 22.78
N LYS A 310 -21.74 -2.16 23.57
CA LYS A 310 -21.29 -1.67 24.89
C LYS A 310 -20.45 -0.38 24.78
N ILE A 311 -19.55 -0.31 23.80
CA ILE A 311 -18.76 0.91 23.51
C ILE A 311 -19.68 2.06 23.11
N GLU A 312 -20.65 1.82 22.24
CA GLU A 312 -21.60 2.82 21.78
C GLU A 312 -22.48 3.37 22.93
N GLN A 313 -22.97 2.49 23.79
CA GLN A 313 -23.74 2.90 24.97
C GLN A 313 -22.90 3.76 25.92
N ALA A 314 -21.66 3.38 26.19
CA ALA A 314 -20.73 4.16 27.02
C ALA A 314 -20.45 5.53 26.41
N ALA A 315 -20.21 5.59 25.09
CA ALA A 315 -19.97 6.83 24.37
C ALA A 315 -21.20 7.75 24.36
N LYS A 316 -22.42 7.21 24.20
CA LYS A 316 -23.68 7.98 24.31
C LYS A 316 -23.91 8.52 25.72
N ALA A 317 -23.53 7.78 26.75
CA ALA A 317 -23.60 8.24 28.14
C ALA A 317 -22.61 9.39 28.41
N GLU A 318 -21.40 9.38 27.79
CA GLU A 318 -20.36 10.40 27.96
C GLU A 318 -20.63 11.66 27.12
N HIS A 319 -21.13 11.52 25.88
CA HIS A 319 -21.22 12.60 24.89
C HIS A 319 -22.65 12.99 24.49
N GLY A 320 -23.67 12.30 25.03
CA GLY A 320 -25.10 12.54 24.71
C GLY A 320 -25.70 11.46 23.80
N ALA A 321 -27.03 11.33 23.89
CA ALA A 321 -27.79 10.23 23.27
C ALA A 321 -27.65 10.15 21.73
N ASP A 322 -27.41 11.28 21.08
CA ASP A 322 -27.27 11.37 19.62
C ASP A 322 -25.86 11.08 19.12
N PHE A 323 -24.91 10.84 20.03
CA PHE A 323 -23.52 10.56 19.64
C PHE A 323 -23.40 9.22 18.88
N LYS A 324 -22.74 9.26 17.75
CA LYS A 324 -22.50 8.08 16.91
C LYS A 324 -21.02 7.71 16.94
N VAL A 325 -20.72 6.51 17.38
CA VAL A 325 -19.37 5.93 17.27
C VAL A 325 -19.10 5.59 15.79
N PRO A 326 -18.01 6.09 15.18
CA PRO A 326 -17.68 5.73 13.81
C PRO A 326 -17.35 4.23 13.73
N HIS A 327 -17.94 3.54 12.75
CA HIS A 327 -17.75 2.11 12.56
C HIS A 327 -18.09 1.69 11.13
N TYR A 328 -17.68 0.47 10.77
CA TYR A 328 -18.03 -0.20 9.53
C TYR A 328 -18.52 -1.62 9.86
N GLU A 329 -19.73 -1.94 9.44
CA GLU A 329 -20.27 -3.31 9.56
C GLU A 329 -19.61 -4.22 8.54
N LEU A 330 -19.27 -5.45 8.94
CA LEU A 330 -18.69 -6.48 8.09
C LEU A 330 -19.75 -7.53 7.75
N SER A 331 -19.54 -8.26 6.65
CA SER A 331 -20.49 -9.26 6.14
C SER A 331 -20.76 -10.42 7.10
N ASP A 332 -19.85 -10.71 8.01
CA ASP A 332 -19.94 -11.74 9.06
C ASP A 332 -20.63 -11.25 10.34
N GLY A 333 -21.11 -10.01 10.37
CA GLY A 333 -21.74 -9.38 11.52
C GLY A 333 -20.76 -8.82 12.56
N ALA A 334 -19.46 -8.87 12.31
CA ALA A 334 -18.47 -8.18 13.11
C ALA A 334 -18.44 -6.68 12.76
N VAL A 335 -17.81 -5.89 13.61
CA VAL A 335 -17.73 -4.44 13.46
C VAL A 335 -16.29 -3.98 13.48
N LYS A 336 -15.86 -3.28 12.44
CA LYS A 336 -14.55 -2.63 12.38
C LYS A 336 -14.66 -1.19 12.91
N VAL A 337 -13.92 -0.87 13.96
CA VAL A 337 -13.92 0.44 14.60
C VAL A 337 -12.61 1.18 14.27
N PRO A 338 -12.67 2.48 13.87
CA PRO A 338 -11.45 3.24 13.61
C PRO A 338 -10.57 3.38 14.86
N ALA A 339 -9.36 2.82 14.82
CA ALA A 339 -8.39 2.94 15.93
C ALA A 339 -8.04 4.41 16.20
N ALA A 340 -8.02 5.26 15.15
CA ALA A 340 -7.81 6.70 15.29
C ALA A 340 -8.81 7.34 16.27
N TRP A 341 -10.10 6.97 16.18
CA TRP A 341 -11.13 7.46 17.08
C TRP A 341 -10.87 6.98 18.52
N MET A 342 -10.56 5.70 18.72
CA MET A 342 -10.28 5.17 20.06
C MET A 342 -9.07 5.86 20.71
N ILE A 343 -7.99 6.08 19.94
CA ILE A 343 -6.78 6.77 20.39
C ILE A 343 -7.08 8.22 20.76
N GLU A 344 -7.90 8.92 19.96
CA GLU A 344 -8.34 10.29 20.23
C GLU A 344 -9.20 10.36 21.50
N GLN A 345 -10.14 9.43 21.70
CA GLN A 345 -10.97 9.34 22.91
C GLN A 345 -10.15 9.02 24.19
N CYS A 346 -8.97 8.46 24.05
CA CYS A 346 -8.01 8.29 25.14
C CYS A 346 -7.11 9.54 25.35
N GLY A 347 -7.34 10.62 24.59
CA GLY A 347 -6.63 11.89 24.72
C GLY A 347 -5.18 11.87 24.24
N TRP A 348 -4.83 10.95 23.32
CA TRP A 348 -3.47 10.82 22.79
C TRP A 348 -3.15 11.75 21.64
N LYS A 349 -4.14 12.29 20.93
CA LYS A 349 -3.97 13.18 19.78
C LYS A 349 -3.06 14.38 20.12
N GLY A 350 -1.97 14.56 19.36
CA GLY A 350 -0.99 15.62 19.56
C GLY A 350 -0.09 15.45 20.78
N ARG A 351 -0.21 14.37 21.57
CA ARG A 351 0.66 14.13 22.75
C ARG A 351 2.06 13.74 22.35
N ARG A 352 3.01 14.34 23.04
CA ARG A 352 4.46 14.06 22.92
C ARG A 352 4.94 13.18 24.04
N SER A 353 5.99 12.40 23.75
CA SER A 353 6.68 11.55 24.70
C SER A 353 8.15 11.43 24.28
N GLY A 354 9.02 12.23 24.90
CA GLY A 354 10.40 12.34 24.47
C GLY A 354 10.51 12.85 23.02
N GLY A 355 11.23 12.13 22.18
CA GLY A 355 11.37 12.41 20.76
C GLY A 355 10.19 11.97 19.89
N ALA A 356 9.28 11.16 20.45
CA ALA A 356 8.11 10.63 19.75
C ALA A 356 6.83 11.44 20.03
N ALA A 357 5.86 11.39 19.13
CA ALA A 357 4.53 11.96 19.34
C ALA A 357 3.43 11.20 18.58
N VAL A 358 2.19 11.34 19.03
CA VAL A 358 1.00 11.06 18.23
C VAL A 358 0.71 12.27 17.35
N TYR A 359 0.58 12.08 16.05
CA TYR A 359 0.40 13.20 15.13
C TYR A 359 -0.92 13.95 15.38
N GLU A 360 -0.83 15.29 15.39
CA GLU A 360 -1.97 16.13 15.78
C GLU A 360 -3.15 16.11 14.80
N LYS A 361 -2.89 15.82 13.50
CA LYS A 361 -3.95 15.78 12.46
C LYS A 361 -4.51 14.38 12.25
N GLN A 362 -3.75 13.33 12.63
CA GLN A 362 -4.15 11.93 12.47
C GLN A 362 -3.67 11.09 13.66
N PRO A 363 -4.55 10.80 14.63
CA PRO A 363 -4.16 10.07 15.86
C PRO A 363 -3.64 8.65 15.62
N LEU A 364 -3.89 8.08 14.44
CA LEU A 364 -3.39 6.75 14.07
C LEU A 364 -1.89 6.74 13.71
N VAL A 365 -1.29 7.93 13.55
CA VAL A 365 0.10 8.07 13.12
C VAL A 365 0.98 8.43 14.32
N ILE A 366 1.98 7.57 14.60
CA ILE A 366 3.08 7.88 15.51
C ILE A 366 4.22 8.47 14.68
N VAL A 367 4.84 9.53 15.18
CA VAL A 367 5.89 10.26 14.47
C VAL A 367 7.18 10.33 15.29
N ASN A 368 8.31 10.30 14.60
CA ASN A 368 9.60 10.74 15.10
C ASN A 368 9.60 12.29 15.07
N TYR A 369 9.09 12.88 16.15
CA TYR A 369 8.78 14.31 16.22
C TYR A 369 10.02 15.20 16.17
N THR A 370 11.09 14.78 16.82
CA THR A 370 12.36 15.52 16.88
C THR A 370 13.28 15.22 15.70
N GLY A 371 13.03 14.12 14.96
CA GLY A 371 13.96 13.54 13.99
C GLY A 371 15.12 12.76 14.66
N GLU A 372 15.14 12.71 16.01
CA GLU A 372 16.18 12.10 16.85
C GLU A 372 15.58 11.12 17.88
N ALA A 373 14.31 10.71 17.71
CA ALA A 373 13.68 9.77 18.61
C ALA A 373 14.42 8.43 18.61
N TYR A 374 14.60 7.85 19.78
CA TYR A 374 15.07 6.48 19.94
C TYR A 374 13.91 5.49 19.70
N PRO A 375 14.19 4.29 19.19
CA PRO A 375 13.17 3.26 18.98
C PRO A 375 12.34 2.97 20.24
N GLU A 376 12.98 2.96 21.41
CA GLU A 376 12.33 2.71 22.70
C GLU A 376 11.29 3.78 23.06
N GLU A 377 11.45 5.01 22.59
CA GLU A 377 10.47 6.09 22.80
C GLU A 377 9.22 5.84 21.97
N ILE A 378 9.38 5.38 20.73
CA ILE A 378 8.26 4.98 19.85
C ILE A 378 7.51 3.78 20.46
N ILE A 379 8.25 2.71 20.82
CA ILE A 379 7.69 1.50 21.45
C ILE A 379 7.04 1.81 22.81
N GLY A 380 7.65 2.68 23.60
CA GLY A 380 7.08 3.11 24.88
C GLY A 380 5.79 3.91 24.71
N LEU A 381 5.67 4.71 23.65
CA LEU A 381 4.43 5.43 23.29
C LEU A 381 3.36 4.47 22.81
N GLU A 382 3.70 3.55 21.89
CA GLU A 382 2.84 2.47 21.41
C GLU A 382 2.19 1.69 22.55
N ARG A 383 3.01 1.16 23.49
CA ARG A 383 2.54 0.36 24.63
C ARG A 383 1.56 1.13 25.52
N ARG A 384 1.80 2.41 25.74
CA ARG A 384 0.89 3.26 26.54
C ARG A 384 -0.43 3.52 25.81
N ILE A 385 -0.41 3.68 24.48
CA ILE A 385 -1.61 3.80 23.68
C ILE A 385 -2.44 2.52 23.75
N ILE A 386 -1.80 1.36 23.52
CA ILE A 386 -2.46 0.04 23.61
C ILE A 386 -3.10 -0.14 24.98
N ALA A 387 -2.36 0.13 26.06
CA ALA A 387 -2.89 0.02 27.43
C ALA A 387 -4.09 0.94 27.66
N SER A 388 -4.02 2.21 27.25
CA SER A 388 -5.12 3.17 27.43
C SER A 388 -6.37 2.79 26.69
N VAL A 389 -6.24 2.27 25.44
CA VAL A 389 -7.38 1.81 24.64
C VAL A 389 -7.97 0.55 25.25
N LYS A 390 -7.15 -0.38 25.69
CA LYS A 390 -7.58 -1.60 26.41
C LYS A 390 -8.33 -1.27 27.68
N ASP A 391 -7.82 -0.34 28.48
CA ASP A 391 -8.46 0.09 29.74
C ASP A 391 -9.80 0.78 29.52
N LYS A 392 -9.89 1.68 28.51
CA LYS A 392 -11.13 2.43 28.23
C LYS A 392 -12.19 1.60 27.50
N PHE A 393 -11.79 0.81 26.50
CA PHE A 393 -12.71 0.14 25.58
C PHE A 393 -12.70 -1.40 25.68
N GLY A 394 -11.80 -2.01 26.43
CA GLY A 394 -11.58 -3.47 26.45
C GLY A 394 -11.05 -4.03 25.13
N VAL A 395 -10.52 -3.17 24.24
CA VAL A 395 -10.03 -3.53 22.92
C VAL A 395 -8.51 -3.44 22.89
N GLU A 396 -7.85 -4.50 22.45
CA GLU A 396 -6.42 -4.51 22.23
C GLU A 396 -6.09 -4.07 20.82
N LEU A 397 -5.31 -3.00 20.67
CA LEU A 397 -4.81 -2.56 19.38
C LEU A 397 -3.59 -3.38 18.97
N HIS A 398 -3.52 -3.71 17.69
CA HIS A 398 -2.36 -4.40 17.10
C HIS A 398 -1.61 -3.46 16.16
N PRO A 399 -0.27 -3.36 16.26
CA PRO A 399 0.52 -2.60 15.31
C PRO A 399 0.37 -3.17 13.89
N GLU A 400 0.32 -2.27 12.91
CA GLU A 400 0.43 -2.59 11.48
C GLU A 400 1.91 -2.56 11.05
N VAL A 401 2.69 -1.73 11.75
CA VAL A 401 4.11 -1.53 11.50
C VAL A 401 4.91 -2.74 12.00
N ASP A 402 5.79 -3.26 11.13
CA ASP A 402 6.68 -4.36 11.48
C ASP A 402 7.87 -3.84 12.31
N HIS A 403 8.09 -4.41 13.49
CA HIS A 403 9.26 -4.15 14.34
C HIS A 403 10.41 -5.06 13.90
N ILE A 404 11.57 -4.45 13.58
CA ILE A 404 12.74 -5.15 13.05
C ILE A 404 13.88 -5.07 14.08
#